data_63411af178ade46156c23d06f5ec7731
#
_entry.id   63411af178ade46156c23d06f5ec7731
#
_cell.length_a   1.000
_cell.length_b   1.000
_cell.length_c   1.000
_cell.angle_alpha   90.00
_cell.angle_beta   90.00
_cell.angle_gamma   90.00
#
_symmetry.space_group_name_H-M   'P 1'
#
loop_
_entity.id
_entity.type
_entity.pdbx_description
1 polymer ?
#
loop_
_entity_poly.entity_id
_entity_poly.type
_entity_poly.pdbx_seq_one_letter_code
_entity_poly.pdbx_strand_id
1 'polypeptide(L)'
;TKFALEVVFSPKITEWQLSYDGRKKEPIHLPVKFPLLLEQGAEGIAVGLSTKILPHNFKELIKASVSYLKGKNFKIFPDFQTGGIMDVQNYNDGGRGGRIKVRAKVWLKDKNTLIISEIPFGTTTTSLIESILKANDKGKIKIKKIEDNTSSEVEILIHLPSGISPDKTIDALYAFTSCETSVSPQGCVIVNNKPTFMGISDILKISTDNTVELLKKELNIKLKDLENQWRFLTLX
;
A
#
# COMPACT_ATOMS: atom_id res chain seq x y z
N THR A 1 6.20 16.84 -8.69
CA THR A 1 7.13 17.67 -7.90
C THR A 1 6.41 18.81 -7.19
N LYS A 2 5.59 19.61 -7.91
CA LYS A 2 4.83 20.72 -7.31
C LYS A 2 3.92 20.20 -6.18
N PHE A 3 3.18 19.14 -6.42
CA PHE A 3 2.32 18.52 -5.41
C PHE A 3 3.11 18.14 -4.16
N ALA A 4 4.27 17.52 -4.34
CA ALA A 4 5.10 17.10 -3.21
C ALA A 4 5.59 18.30 -2.40
N LEU A 5 5.99 19.38 -3.07
CA LEU A 5 6.44 20.60 -2.37
C LEU A 5 5.32 21.24 -1.55
N GLU A 6 4.09 21.20 -2.07
CA GLU A 6 2.95 21.84 -1.39
C GLU A 6 2.37 20.97 -0.27
N VAL A 7 2.36 19.64 -0.45
CA VAL A 7 1.63 18.74 0.42
C VAL A 7 2.56 18.05 1.44
N VAL A 8 3.82 17.81 1.09
CA VAL A 8 4.75 17.03 1.93
C VAL A 8 5.84 17.91 2.55
N PHE A 9 6.32 18.91 1.86
CA PHE A 9 7.56 19.62 2.21
C PHE A 9 7.37 21.11 2.53
N SER A 10 6.34 21.50 3.23
CA SER A 10 6.17 22.91 3.60
C SER A 10 7.15 23.28 4.73
N PRO A 11 8.21 24.07 4.46
CA PRO A 11 9.21 24.40 5.50
C PRO A 11 8.66 25.23 6.64
N LYS A 12 7.65 26.05 6.39
CA LYS A 12 7.09 26.98 7.38
C LYS A 12 6.36 26.29 8.52
N ILE A 13 5.85 25.08 8.30
CA ILE A 13 5.13 24.31 9.32
C ILE A 13 5.92 23.07 9.76
N THR A 14 7.19 22.98 9.36
CA THR A 14 8.07 21.86 9.72
C THR A 14 8.81 22.21 11.02
N GLU A 15 8.93 21.22 11.91
CA GLU A 15 9.78 21.32 13.10
C GLU A 15 11.18 20.83 12.71
N TRP A 16 12.20 21.60 13.08
CA TRP A 16 13.58 21.35 12.68
C TRP A 16 14.45 20.97 13.87
N GLN A 17 15.48 20.18 13.61
CA GLN A 17 16.53 19.86 14.58
C GLN A 17 17.88 19.91 13.90
N LEU A 18 18.95 19.99 14.66
CA LEU A 18 20.30 19.92 14.12
C LEU A 18 20.61 18.49 13.69
N SER A 19 21.36 18.37 12.59
CA SER A 19 21.88 17.08 12.15
C SER A 19 22.87 16.52 13.18
N TYR A 20 23.21 15.26 13.04
CA TYR A 20 24.13 14.58 13.98
C TYR A 20 25.44 15.35 14.15
N ASP A 21 25.97 15.91 13.06
CA ASP A 21 27.24 16.67 13.09
C ASP A 21 27.04 18.18 13.40
N GLY A 22 25.79 18.60 13.63
CA GLY A 22 25.46 19.99 13.97
C GLY A 22 25.59 21.00 12.86
N ARG A 23 25.88 20.56 11.64
CA ARG A 23 26.19 21.48 10.52
C ARG A 23 24.96 21.94 9.74
N LYS A 24 23.90 21.16 9.77
CA LYS A 24 22.68 21.42 8.98
C LYS A 24 21.44 21.25 9.85
N LYS A 25 20.33 21.80 9.39
CA LYS A 25 19.02 21.56 10.01
C LYS A 25 18.32 20.46 9.22
N GLU A 26 17.67 19.55 9.92
CA GLU A 26 16.88 18.49 9.31
C GLU A 26 15.50 18.47 9.95
N PRO A 27 14.47 18.07 9.20
CA PRO A 27 13.13 18.01 9.79
C PRO A 27 13.02 16.84 10.78
N ILE A 28 12.33 17.08 11.89
CA ILE A 28 12.02 16.02 12.85
C ILE A 28 11.00 15.07 12.22
N HIS A 29 9.95 15.66 11.62
CA HIS A 29 8.93 14.94 10.87
C HIS A 29 8.55 15.78 9.66
N LEU A 30 8.18 15.12 8.56
CA LEU A 30 7.65 15.82 7.40
C LEU A 30 6.20 16.21 7.65
N PRO A 31 5.79 17.44 7.29
CA PRO A 31 4.42 17.90 7.50
C PRO A 31 3.51 17.41 6.36
N VAL A 32 3.25 16.11 6.33
CA VAL A 32 2.48 15.48 5.25
C VAL A 32 0.98 15.67 5.51
N LYS A 33 0.28 16.27 4.56
CA LYS A 33 -1.14 16.64 4.69
C LYS A 33 -2.10 15.65 4.04
N PHE A 34 -1.70 14.38 3.94
CA PHE A 34 -2.59 13.29 3.55
C PHE A 34 -1.98 11.98 4.09
N PRO A 35 -2.72 10.87 4.11
CA PRO A 35 -2.21 9.63 4.71
C PRO A 35 -1.22 8.88 3.81
N LEU A 36 -0.04 9.47 3.62
CA LEU A 36 1.03 8.95 2.76
C LEU A 36 1.48 7.55 3.20
N LEU A 37 1.59 7.33 4.51
CA LEU A 37 2.01 6.04 5.05
C LEU A 37 1.07 4.93 4.59
N LEU A 38 -0.24 5.17 4.62
CA LEU A 38 -1.23 4.18 4.20
C LEU A 38 -1.29 4.03 2.68
N GLU A 39 -1.02 5.10 1.94
CA GLU A 39 -1.02 5.03 0.48
C GLU A 39 0.14 4.18 -0.01
N GLN A 40 1.32 4.38 0.52
CA GLN A 40 2.53 3.69 0.07
C GLN A 40 2.77 2.37 0.80
N GLY A 41 2.27 2.25 2.03
CA GLY A 41 2.62 1.14 2.89
C GLY A 41 4.02 1.30 3.45
N ALA A 42 4.38 0.42 4.37
CA ALA A 42 5.70 0.42 4.99
C ALA A 42 6.01 -0.96 5.55
N GLU A 43 7.28 -1.32 5.51
CA GLU A 43 7.74 -2.56 6.12
C GLU A 43 9.09 -2.29 6.78
N GLY A 44 9.23 -2.74 8.02
CA GLY A 44 10.48 -2.55 8.73
C GLY A 44 10.59 -3.46 9.93
N ILE A 45 11.84 -3.73 10.31
CA ILE A 45 12.18 -4.60 11.43
C ILE A 45 13.15 -3.83 12.32
N ALA A 46 12.86 -3.86 13.62
CA ALA A 46 13.73 -3.31 14.65
C ALA A 46 13.90 -4.37 15.74
N VAL A 47 14.66 -4.06 16.77
CA VAL A 47 14.88 -5.02 17.85
C VAL A 47 13.56 -5.22 18.61
N GLY A 48 13.02 -6.43 18.53
CA GLY A 48 11.78 -6.80 19.22
C GLY A 48 10.52 -6.24 18.63
N LEU A 49 10.60 -5.52 17.49
CA LEU A 49 9.45 -4.87 16.86
C LEU A 49 9.50 -5.04 15.36
N SER A 50 8.35 -5.11 14.75
CA SER A 50 8.25 -5.05 13.29
C SER A 50 6.95 -4.37 12.89
N THR A 51 6.94 -3.82 11.69
CA THR A 51 5.73 -3.26 11.10
C THR A 51 5.57 -3.76 9.68
N LYS A 52 4.35 -4.00 9.29
CA LYS A 52 3.99 -4.30 7.90
C LYS A 52 2.63 -3.66 7.62
N ILE A 53 2.69 -2.51 6.98
CA ILE A 53 1.49 -1.75 6.58
C ILE A 53 1.37 -1.89 5.07
N LEU A 54 0.26 -2.43 4.61
CA LEU A 54 0.02 -2.68 3.19
C LEU A 54 -0.42 -1.38 2.50
N PRO A 55 -0.16 -1.23 1.21
CA PRO A 55 -0.57 -0.02 0.49
C PRO A 55 -2.08 0.04 0.28
N HIS A 56 -2.60 1.25 0.09
CA HIS A 56 -4.03 1.51 -0.11
C HIS A 56 -4.23 2.46 -1.27
N ASN A 57 -5.45 2.46 -1.80
CA ASN A 57 -5.84 3.34 -2.89
C ASN A 57 -5.99 4.79 -2.40
N PHE A 58 -5.35 5.72 -3.09
CA PHE A 58 -5.33 7.14 -2.71
C PHE A 58 -6.75 7.71 -2.62
N LYS A 59 -7.60 7.45 -3.62
CA LYS A 59 -8.97 7.99 -3.64
C LYS A 59 -9.79 7.44 -2.49
N GLU A 60 -9.64 6.15 -2.19
CA GLU A 60 -10.35 5.51 -1.07
C GLU A 60 -9.89 6.10 0.27
N LEU A 61 -8.60 6.37 0.41
CA LEU A 61 -8.06 6.99 1.63
C LEU A 61 -8.64 8.40 1.84
N ILE A 62 -8.71 9.19 0.78
CA ILE A 62 -9.27 10.55 0.85
C ILE A 62 -10.77 10.48 1.22
N LYS A 63 -11.52 9.58 0.59
CA LYS A 63 -12.94 9.40 0.91
C LYS A 63 -13.15 8.98 2.37
N ALA A 64 -12.29 8.08 2.87
CA ALA A 64 -12.35 7.64 4.27
C ALA A 64 -12.02 8.79 5.23
N SER A 65 -11.01 9.61 4.90
CA SER A 65 -10.66 10.79 5.69
C SER A 65 -11.83 11.78 5.78
N VAL A 66 -12.48 12.03 4.64
CA VAL A 66 -13.67 12.91 4.59
C VAL A 66 -14.80 12.32 5.43
N SER A 67 -15.05 11.02 5.33
CA SER A 67 -16.08 10.34 6.13
C SER A 67 -15.80 10.50 7.63
N TYR A 68 -14.55 10.29 8.04
CA TYR A 68 -14.14 10.46 9.43
C TYR A 68 -14.43 11.89 9.91
N LEU A 69 -14.05 12.90 9.13
CA LEU A 69 -14.26 14.30 9.50
C LEU A 69 -15.75 14.64 9.60
N LYS A 70 -16.60 13.94 8.86
CA LYS A 70 -18.07 14.11 8.91
C LYS A 70 -18.71 13.27 10.02
N GLY A 71 -17.92 12.57 10.84
CA GLY A 71 -18.44 11.70 11.88
C GLY A 71 -19.09 10.43 11.38
N LYS A 72 -18.79 10.03 10.14
CA LYS A 72 -19.35 8.82 9.53
C LYS A 72 -18.38 7.66 9.63
N ASN A 73 -18.92 6.45 9.67
CA ASN A 73 -18.12 5.24 9.64
C ASN A 73 -17.48 5.05 8.27
N PHE A 74 -16.33 4.42 8.24
CA PHE A 74 -15.64 4.07 7.00
C PHE A 74 -14.98 2.71 7.17
N LYS A 75 -14.66 2.08 6.05
CA LYS A 75 -13.94 0.82 5.99
C LYS A 75 -13.04 0.86 4.77
N ILE A 76 -11.77 0.51 4.94
CA ILE A 76 -10.81 0.51 3.85
C ILE A 76 -10.03 -0.81 3.87
N PHE A 77 -9.65 -1.25 2.69
CA PHE A 77 -8.87 -2.47 2.50
C PHE A 77 -7.63 -2.15 1.67
N PRO A 78 -6.57 -2.94 1.80
CA PRO A 78 -5.39 -2.73 0.97
C PRO A 78 -5.72 -2.77 -0.52
N ASP A 79 -4.92 -2.08 -1.31
CA ASP A 79 -5.04 -2.07 -2.76
C ASP A 79 -3.63 -2.15 -3.33
N PHE A 80 -3.34 -3.20 -4.09
CA PHE A 80 -2.00 -3.49 -4.59
C PHE A 80 -1.86 -3.03 -6.03
N GLN A 81 -0.73 -2.39 -6.34
CA GLN A 81 -0.44 -1.96 -7.71
C GLN A 81 -0.39 -3.13 -8.69
N THR A 82 0.03 -4.29 -8.22
CA THR A 82 0.08 -5.51 -9.03
C THR A 82 -1.30 -6.09 -9.30
N GLY A 83 -2.34 -5.63 -8.60
CA GLY A 83 -3.68 -6.15 -8.76
C GLY A 83 -3.88 -7.46 -8.00
N GLY A 84 -4.66 -8.36 -8.57
CA GLY A 84 -5.02 -9.61 -7.95
C GLY A 84 -6.38 -9.54 -7.26
N ILE A 85 -6.76 -10.66 -6.66
CA ILE A 85 -8.03 -10.80 -5.94
C ILE A 85 -7.72 -11.07 -4.47
N MET A 86 -8.37 -10.33 -3.57
CA MET A 86 -8.13 -10.45 -2.14
C MET A 86 -9.29 -11.14 -1.43
N ASP A 87 -8.96 -12.04 -0.50
CA ASP A 87 -9.90 -12.53 0.51
C ASP A 87 -9.55 -11.83 1.82
N VAL A 88 -10.48 -11.03 2.31
CA VAL A 88 -10.29 -10.21 3.52
C VAL A 88 -11.12 -10.69 4.71
N GLN A 89 -11.65 -11.92 4.66
CA GLN A 89 -12.45 -12.49 5.77
C GLN A 89 -11.72 -12.42 7.11
N ASN A 90 -10.43 -12.67 7.09
CA ASN A 90 -9.62 -12.70 8.31
C ASN A 90 -8.74 -11.44 8.46
N TYR A 91 -9.09 -10.38 7.77
CA TYR A 91 -8.38 -9.10 7.85
C TYR A 91 -8.81 -8.37 9.11
N ASN A 92 -7.89 -8.16 10.02
CA ASN A 92 -8.15 -7.50 11.31
C ASN A 92 -7.79 -6.01 11.21
N ASP A 93 -8.36 -5.31 10.21
CA ASP A 93 -8.09 -3.88 10.00
C ASP A 93 -6.58 -3.58 9.94
N GLY A 94 -5.80 -4.50 9.38
CA GLY A 94 -4.34 -4.35 9.29
C GLY A 94 -3.60 -4.51 10.60
N GLY A 95 -4.30 -4.86 11.67
CA GLY A 95 -3.71 -5.09 12.97
C GLY A 95 -3.14 -6.49 13.12
N ARG A 96 -2.48 -6.69 14.22
CA ARG A 96 -1.82 -7.95 14.55
C ARG A 96 -2.83 -9.10 14.58
N GLY A 97 -2.42 -10.24 14.04
CA GLY A 97 -3.23 -11.46 14.04
C GLY A 97 -4.13 -11.60 12.81
N GLY A 98 -4.28 -10.55 12.02
CA GLY A 98 -5.06 -10.63 10.80
C GLY A 98 -4.26 -11.18 9.62
N ARG A 99 -4.97 -11.57 8.57
CA ARG A 99 -4.36 -12.16 7.38
C ARG A 99 -5.22 -11.90 6.15
N ILE A 100 -4.57 -11.68 5.03
CA ILE A 100 -5.20 -11.54 3.72
C ILE A 100 -4.64 -12.64 2.82
N LYS A 101 -5.52 -13.29 2.05
CA LYS A 101 -5.08 -14.14 0.95
C LYS A 101 -5.19 -13.33 -0.34
N VAL A 102 -4.15 -13.39 -1.15
CA VAL A 102 -4.11 -12.68 -2.44
C VAL A 102 -3.93 -13.73 -3.53
N ARG A 103 -4.77 -13.67 -4.56
CA ARG A 103 -4.75 -14.59 -5.70
C ARG A 103 -4.39 -13.86 -6.97
N ALA A 104 -3.59 -14.53 -7.80
CA ALA A 104 -3.37 -14.12 -9.19
C ALA A 104 -4.71 -14.14 -9.93
N LYS A 105 -4.85 -13.27 -10.92
CA LYS A 105 -6.00 -13.29 -11.81
C LYS A 105 -5.68 -14.25 -12.96
N VAL A 106 -6.32 -15.41 -12.94
CA VAL A 106 -6.09 -16.49 -13.91
C VAL A 106 -7.39 -16.72 -14.65
N TRP A 107 -7.34 -16.77 -15.95
CA TRP A 107 -8.53 -17.02 -16.76
C TRP A 107 -8.18 -17.81 -18.01
N LEU A 108 -9.23 -18.33 -18.64
CA LEU A 108 -9.11 -19.21 -19.81
C LEU A 108 -9.03 -18.33 -21.06
N LYS A 109 -7.93 -18.46 -21.80
CA LYS A 109 -7.77 -17.76 -23.07
C LYS A 109 -8.40 -18.59 -24.21
N ASP A 110 -8.16 -19.89 -24.21
CA ASP A 110 -8.76 -20.83 -25.14
C ASP A 110 -8.82 -22.23 -24.49
N LYS A 111 -9.22 -23.25 -25.24
CA LYS A 111 -9.41 -24.61 -24.73
C LYS A 111 -8.24 -25.16 -23.92
N ASN A 112 -7.02 -24.80 -24.30
CA ASN A 112 -5.81 -25.39 -23.72
C ASN A 112 -4.83 -24.33 -23.21
N THR A 113 -5.24 -23.07 -23.08
CA THR A 113 -4.34 -22.01 -22.67
C THR A 113 -4.98 -21.18 -21.57
N LEU A 114 -4.25 -21.05 -20.44
CA LEU A 114 -4.60 -20.14 -19.37
C LEU A 114 -3.73 -18.90 -19.48
N ILE A 115 -4.28 -17.77 -19.03
CA ILE A 115 -3.55 -16.50 -19.01
C ILE A 115 -3.59 -15.94 -17.59
N ILE A 116 -2.42 -15.52 -17.08
CA ILE A 116 -2.30 -14.80 -15.83
C ILE A 116 -2.08 -13.34 -16.19
N SER A 117 -3.00 -12.46 -15.77
CA SER A 117 -2.96 -11.04 -16.09
C SER A 117 -2.62 -10.17 -14.88
N GLU A 118 -2.73 -10.69 -13.66
CA GLU A 118 -2.36 -9.98 -12.43
C GLU A 118 -1.73 -10.99 -11.48
N ILE A 119 -0.66 -10.58 -10.80
CA ILE A 119 0.08 -11.45 -9.87
C ILE A 119 -0.13 -11.00 -8.43
N PRO A 120 -0.02 -11.90 -7.45
CA PRO A 120 -0.18 -11.52 -6.05
C PRO A 120 0.91 -10.56 -5.58
N PHE A 121 0.55 -9.71 -4.64
CA PHE A 121 1.48 -8.78 -4.00
C PHE A 121 2.66 -9.55 -3.40
N GLY A 122 3.87 -9.06 -3.64
CA GLY A 122 5.08 -9.67 -3.10
C GLY A 122 5.68 -10.74 -3.98
N THR A 123 5.07 -11.05 -5.13
CA THR A 123 5.64 -11.99 -6.10
C THR A 123 6.11 -11.24 -7.34
N THR A 124 7.04 -11.85 -8.05
CA THR A 124 7.48 -11.37 -9.37
C THR A 124 7.01 -12.37 -10.42
N THR A 125 6.99 -11.97 -11.68
CA THR A 125 6.66 -12.89 -12.78
C THR A 125 7.63 -14.07 -12.79
N THR A 126 8.92 -13.81 -12.57
CA THR A 126 9.94 -14.86 -12.53
C THR A 126 9.69 -15.85 -11.40
N SER A 127 9.46 -15.37 -10.17
CA SER A 127 9.25 -16.25 -9.03
C SER A 127 7.96 -17.04 -9.16
N LEU A 128 6.92 -16.45 -9.75
CA LEU A 128 5.66 -17.14 -9.99
C LEU A 128 5.85 -18.27 -11.01
N ILE A 129 6.54 -18.01 -12.10
CA ILE A 129 6.80 -19.01 -13.13
C ILE A 129 7.63 -20.16 -12.54
N GLU A 130 8.66 -19.84 -11.75
CA GLU A 130 9.47 -20.88 -11.07
C GLU A 130 8.61 -21.76 -10.15
N SER A 131 7.70 -21.14 -9.42
CA SER A 131 6.75 -21.85 -8.55
C SER A 131 5.88 -22.82 -9.35
N ILE A 132 5.38 -22.38 -10.51
CA ILE A 132 4.52 -23.20 -11.37
C ILE A 132 5.33 -24.37 -11.94
N LEU A 133 6.56 -24.12 -12.39
CA LEU A 133 7.43 -25.17 -12.93
C LEU A 133 7.77 -26.22 -11.86
N LYS A 134 8.01 -25.79 -10.62
CA LYS A 134 8.24 -26.72 -9.51
C LYS A 134 7.03 -27.60 -9.24
N ALA A 135 5.83 -27.03 -9.30
CA ALA A 135 4.59 -27.80 -9.10
C ALA A 135 4.40 -28.81 -10.23
N ASN A 136 4.75 -28.44 -11.47
CA ASN A 136 4.71 -29.35 -12.61
C ASN A 136 5.70 -30.52 -12.40
N ASP A 137 6.93 -30.22 -11.97
CA ASP A 137 7.96 -31.23 -11.72
C ASP A 137 7.55 -32.20 -10.61
N LYS A 138 6.79 -31.72 -9.62
CA LYS A 138 6.29 -32.55 -8.50
C LYS A 138 5.01 -33.30 -8.86
N GLY A 139 4.50 -33.14 -10.07
CA GLY A 139 3.27 -33.81 -10.52
C GLY A 139 1.98 -33.22 -9.98
N LYS A 140 2.03 -32.04 -9.37
CA LYS A 140 0.82 -31.41 -8.82
C LYS A 140 -0.05 -30.78 -9.91
N ILE A 141 0.57 -30.36 -11.00
CA ILE A 141 -0.11 -29.85 -12.21
C ILE A 141 0.60 -30.42 -13.43
N LYS A 142 -0.10 -30.40 -14.56
CA LYS A 142 0.49 -30.82 -15.84
C LYS A 142 0.40 -29.66 -16.81
N ILE A 143 1.56 -29.16 -17.24
CA ILE A 143 1.64 -28.08 -18.21
C ILE A 143 2.54 -28.50 -19.38
N LYS A 144 2.23 -27.97 -20.56
CA LYS A 144 3.01 -28.22 -21.76
C LYS A 144 4.17 -27.23 -21.86
N LYS A 145 3.88 -25.94 -21.70
CA LYS A 145 4.90 -24.89 -21.66
C LYS A 145 4.33 -23.61 -21.05
N ILE A 146 5.22 -22.70 -20.65
CA ILE A 146 4.89 -21.38 -20.15
C ILE A 146 5.57 -20.34 -21.04
N GLU A 147 4.84 -19.29 -21.44
CA GLU A 147 5.38 -18.13 -22.14
C GLU A 147 5.17 -16.88 -21.29
N ASP A 148 6.24 -16.13 -21.07
CA ASP A 148 6.16 -14.85 -20.35
C ASP A 148 6.20 -13.73 -21.40
N ASN A 149 5.05 -13.14 -21.66
CA ASN A 149 4.89 -12.03 -22.60
C ASN A 149 4.69 -10.71 -21.87
N THR A 150 5.12 -10.64 -20.61
CA THR A 150 4.97 -9.46 -19.76
C THR A 150 5.79 -8.29 -20.33
N SER A 151 5.13 -7.15 -20.43
CA SER A 151 5.74 -5.89 -20.83
C SER A 151 5.33 -4.82 -19.80
N SER A 152 4.59 -3.80 -20.21
CA SER A 152 4.00 -2.84 -19.27
C SER A 152 2.90 -3.47 -18.43
N GLU A 153 2.27 -4.53 -18.94
CA GLU A 153 1.24 -5.30 -18.25
C GLU A 153 1.67 -6.76 -18.15
N VAL A 154 1.25 -7.42 -17.06
CA VAL A 154 1.57 -8.83 -16.86
C VAL A 154 0.79 -9.67 -17.86
N GLU A 155 1.49 -10.58 -18.54
CA GLU A 155 0.88 -11.57 -19.41
C GLU A 155 1.73 -12.84 -19.39
N ILE A 156 1.24 -13.85 -18.66
CA ILE A 156 1.88 -15.16 -18.60
C ILE A 156 0.90 -16.16 -19.20
N LEU A 157 1.31 -16.85 -20.25
CA LEU A 157 0.50 -17.88 -20.90
C LEU A 157 0.95 -19.26 -20.42
N ILE A 158 -0.01 -20.07 -19.99
CA ILE A 158 0.22 -21.44 -19.57
C ILE A 158 -0.50 -22.36 -20.55
N HIS A 159 0.28 -23.10 -21.33
CA HIS A 159 -0.25 -24.05 -22.32
C HIS A 159 -0.41 -25.41 -21.69
N LEU A 160 -1.61 -25.95 -21.76
CA LEU A 160 -1.96 -27.24 -21.15
C LEU A 160 -1.92 -28.37 -22.20
N PRO A 161 -1.52 -29.59 -21.78
CA PRO A 161 -1.64 -30.74 -22.67
C PRO A 161 -3.10 -31.01 -23.01
N SER A 162 -3.32 -31.66 -24.14
CA SER A 162 -4.65 -32.09 -24.56
C SER A 162 -5.27 -33.01 -23.51
N GLY A 163 -6.56 -32.79 -23.21
CA GLY A 163 -7.28 -33.60 -22.25
C GLY A 163 -7.17 -33.18 -20.79
N ILE A 164 -6.37 -32.14 -20.49
CA ILE A 164 -6.24 -31.59 -19.13
C ILE A 164 -7.33 -30.53 -18.93
N SER A 165 -8.07 -30.63 -17.83
CA SER A 165 -9.13 -29.69 -17.47
C SER A 165 -8.55 -28.35 -17.06
N PRO A 166 -8.90 -27.24 -17.74
CA PRO A 166 -8.44 -25.91 -17.34
C PRO A 166 -8.94 -25.53 -15.94
N ASP A 167 -10.17 -25.84 -15.59
CA ASP A 167 -10.75 -25.46 -14.28
C ASP A 167 -10.01 -26.14 -13.13
N LYS A 168 -9.71 -27.44 -13.28
CA LYS A 168 -8.95 -28.17 -12.26
C LYS A 168 -7.52 -27.65 -12.16
N THR A 169 -6.94 -27.23 -13.28
CA THR A 169 -5.60 -26.63 -13.30
C THR A 169 -5.59 -25.31 -12.58
N ILE A 170 -6.61 -24.47 -12.75
CA ILE A 170 -6.72 -23.18 -12.03
C ILE A 170 -6.77 -23.46 -10.53
N ASP A 171 -7.59 -24.40 -10.09
CA ASP A 171 -7.67 -24.76 -8.67
C ASP A 171 -6.30 -25.25 -8.15
N ALA A 172 -5.61 -26.06 -8.94
CA ALA A 172 -4.28 -26.58 -8.56
C ALA A 172 -3.23 -25.46 -8.53
N LEU A 173 -3.31 -24.48 -9.42
CA LEU A 173 -2.42 -23.32 -9.38
C LEU A 173 -2.56 -22.56 -8.06
N TYR A 174 -3.80 -22.36 -7.61
CA TYR A 174 -4.03 -21.69 -6.33
C TYR A 174 -3.58 -22.53 -5.14
N ALA A 175 -3.74 -23.85 -5.23
CA ALA A 175 -3.40 -24.75 -4.12
C ALA A 175 -1.90 -25.01 -3.98
N PHE A 176 -1.17 -25.07 -5.08
CA PHE A 176 0.21 -25.61 -5.08
C PHE A 176 1.29 -24.64 -5.58
N THR A 177 0.93 -23.42 -5.96
CA THR A 177 1.89 -22.45 -6.48
C THR A 177 1.70 -21.10 -5.81
N SER A 178 2.58 -20.15 -6.17
CA SER A 178 2.50 -18.77 -5.70
C SER A 178 1.36 -17.98 -6.34
N CYS A 179 0.47 -18.63 -7.09
CA CYS A 179 -0.75 -17.99 -7.58
C CYS A 179 -1.69 -17.60 -6.44
N GLU A 180 -1.51 -18.18 -5.26
CA GLU A 180 -2.15 -17.69 -4.03
C GLU A 180 -1.06 -17.51 -2.97
N THR A 181 -1.04 -16.35 -2.34
CA THR A 181 -0.13 -16.05 -1.24
C THR A 181 -0.92 -15.50 -0.06
N SER A 182 -0.34 -15.60 1.14
CA SER A 182 -0.90 -15.00 2.35
C SER A 182 -0.01 -13.86 2.80
N VAL A 183 -0.63 -12.76 3.22
CA VAL A 183 0.06 -11.61 3.79
C VAL A 183 -0.52 -11.34 5.16
N SER A 184 0.35 -11.20 6.17
CA SER A 184 -0.07 -10.90 7.54
C SER A 184 0.41 -9.49 7.90
N PRO A 185 -0.48 -8.49 7.81
CA PRO A 185 -0.09 -7.14 8.18
C PRO A 185 0.03 -6.99 9.69
N GLN A 186 0.78 -5.99 10.12
CA GLN A 186 0.95 -5.66 11.53
C GLN A 186 1.26 -4.16 11.61
N GLY A 187 0.23 -3.37 11.88
CA GLY A 187 0.41 -1.92 12.00
C GLY A 187 1.13 -1.56 13.28
N CYS A 188 2.32 -0.99 13.16
CA CYS A 188 3.06 -0.43 14.28
C CYS A 188 3.61 0.92 13.83
N VAL A 189 3.22 1.97 14.52
CA VAL A 189 3.60 3.35 14.19
C VAL A 189 4.13 4.04 15.44
N ILE A 190 4.88 5.13 15.23
CA ILE A 190 5.39 5.94 16.33
C ILE A 190 4.35 7.01 16.66
N VAL A 191 3.82 6.96 17.86
CA VAL A 191 2.87 7.96 18.38
C VAL A 191 3.44 8.50 19.67
N ASN A 192 3.63 9.82 19.74
CA ASN A 192 4.24 10.49 20.91
C ASN A 192 5.57 9.84 21.32
N ASN A 193 6.41 9.56 20.32
CA ASN A 193 7.74 8.97 20.46
C ASN A 193 7.74 7.53 20.99
N LYS A 194 6.59 6.84 20.94
CA LYS A 194 6.47 5.45 21.37
C LYS A 194 5.94 4.56 20.25
N PRO A 195 6.53 3.38 20.03
CA PRO A 195 5.95 2.41 19.10
C PRO A 195 4.58 1.97 19.61
N THR A 196 3.59 2.04 18.76
CA THR A 196 2.20 1.74 19.10
C THR A 196 1.60 0.84 18.05
N PHE A 197 1.05 -0.30 18.45
CA PHE A 197 0.34 -1.21 17.56
C PHE A 197 -1.09 -0.74 17.42
N MET A 198 -1.55 -0.62 16.18
CA MET A 198 -2.93 -0.20 15.92
C MET A 198 -3.37 -0.62 14.52
N GLY A 199 -4.66 -0.65 14.31
CA GLY A 199 -5.25 -0.93 13.01
C GLY A 199 -5.16 0.26 12.06
N ILE A 200 -5.42 -0.01 10.80
CA ILE A 200 -5.35 0.98 9.71
C ILE A 200 -6.35 2.10 9.95
N SER A 201 -7.55 1.77 10.45
CA SER A 201 -8.58 2.79 10.72
C SER A 201 -8.09 3.82 11.72
N ASP A 202 -7.42 3.39 12.78
CA ASP A 202 -6.88 4.32 13.79
C ASP A 202 -5.71 5.13 13.23
N ILE A 203 -4.87 4.52 12.41
CA ILE A 203 -3.77 5.25 11.73
C ILE A 203 -4.36 6.35 10.85
N LEU A 204 -5.42 6.04 10.09
CA LEU A 204 -6.08 7.03 9.24
C LEU A 204 -6.65 8.18 10.05
N LYS A 205 -7.28 7.88 11.20
CA LYS A 205 -7.86 8.91 12.07
C LYS A 205 -6.76 9.86 12.58
N ILE A 206 -5.67 9.31 13.06
CA ILE A 206 -4.53 10.11 13.56
C ILE A 206 -3.95 10.96 12.42
N SER A 207 -3.75 10.36 11.26
CA SER A 207 -3.23 11.07 10.08
C SER A 207 -4.15 12.22 9.67
N THR A 208 -5.46 11.98 9.67
CA THR A 208 -6.46 12.99 9.28
C THR A 208 -6.48 14.14 10.30
N ASP A 209 -6.46 13.83 11.58
CA ASP A 209 -6.40 14.85 12.64
C ASP A 209 -5.13 15.69 12.49
N ASN A 210 -4.00 15.05 12.19
CA ASN A 210 -2.73 15.73 11.97
C ASN A 210 -2.81 16.66 10.74
N THR A 211 -3.45 16.21 9.67
CA THR A 211 -3.68 17.02 8.47
C THR A 211 -4.46 18.29 8.80
N VAL A 212 -5.53 18.18 9.60
CA VAL A 212 -6.33 19.32 10.03
C VAL A 212 -5.45 20.33 10.79
N GLU A 213 -4.63 19.85 11.73
CA GLU A 213 -3.76 20.73 12.51
C GLU A 213 -2.71 21.42 11.64
N LEU A 214 -2.13 20.70 10.68
CA LEU A 214 -1.16 21.29 9.74
C LEU A 214 -1.82 22.36 8.88
N LEU A 215 -3.03 22.14 8.40
CA LEU A 215 -3.78 23.12 7.60
C LEU A 215 -4.10 24.36 8.43
N LYS A 216 -4.47 24.19 9.70
CA LYS A 216 -4.68 25.32 10.62
C LYS A 216 -3.40 26.15 10.78
N LYS A 217 -2.26 25.50 10.95
CA LYS A 217 -0.96 26.20 11.05
C LYS A 217 -0.66 26.99 9.78
N GLU A 218 -0.88 26.40 8.60
CA GLU A 218 -0.68 27.08 7.32
C GLU A 218 -1.56 28.31 7.19
N LEU A 219 -2.84 28.18 7.56
CA LEU A 219 -3.78 29.31 7.49
C LEU A 219 -3.40 30.44 8.45
N ASN A 220 -2.96 30.09 9.65
CA ASN A 220 -2.50 31.09 10.62
C ASN A 220 -1.27 31.86 10.12
N ILE A 221 -0.33 31.15 9.47
CA ILE A 221 0.85 31.80 8.88
C ILE A 221 0.43 32.74 7.76
N LYS A 222 -0.46 32.29 6.87
CA LYS A 222 -0.98 33.12 5.78
C LYS A 222 -1.70 34.37 6.33
N LEU A 223 -2.50 34.18 7.37
CA LEU A 223 -3.23 35.31 7.99
C LEU A 223 -2.24 36.36 8.52
N LYS A 224 -1.22 35.93 9.26
CA LYS A 224 -0.21 36.85 9.78
C LYS A 224 0.55 37.57 8.67
N ASP A 225 0.91 36.85 7.61
CA ASP A 225 1.59 37.43 6.45
C ASP A 225 0.72 38.54 5.80
N LEU A 226 -0.57 38.25 5.62
CA LEU A 226 -1.53 39.19 5.04
C LEU A 226 -1.74 40.40 5.94
N GLU A 227 -1.85 40.19 7.25
CA GLU A 227 -1.97 41.28 8.22
C GLU A 227 -0.75 42.20 8.19
N ASN A 228 0.44 41.63 8.10
CA ASN A 228 1.68 42.37 8.00
C ASN A 228 1.74 43.18 6.70
N GLN A 229 1.34 42.59 5.58
CA GLN A 229 1.29 43.29 4.30
C GLN A 229 0.27 44.44 4.37
N TRP A 230 -0.89 44.21 4.96
CA TRP A 230 -1.91 45.26 5.11
C TRP A 230 -1.40 46.42 5.95
N ARG A 231 -0.76 46.15 7.08
CA ARG A 231 -0.15 47.20 7.93
C ARG A 231 0.87 48.00 7.16
N PHE A 232 1.74 47.31 6.42
CA PHE A 232 2.78 47.96 5.63
C PHE A 232 2.16 48.92 4.61
N LEU A 233 1.12 48.48 3.91
CA LEU A 233 0.44 49.27 2.89
C LEU A 233 -0.31 50.47 3.50
N THR A 234 -0.86 50.35 4.71
CA THR A 234 -1.57 51.44 5.38
C THR A 234 -0.63 52.43 6.03
N LEU A 235 0.63 52.13 6.27
CA LEU A 235 1.64 53.05 6.81
C LEU A 235 2.41 53.79 5.72
N UNK A 236 2.30 53.27 4.82
CA UNK A 236 2.92 53.78 3.80
C UNK A 236 2.28 54.82 3.25
#